data_5fef091ebcd497f232a698439b493d64
#
_entry.id   5fef091ebcd497f232a698439b493d64
#
_cell.length_a   1.000
_cell.length_b   1.000
_cell.length_c   1.000
_cell.angle_alpha   90.00
_cell.angle_beta   90.00
_cell.angle_gamma   90.00
#
_symmetry.space_group_name_H-M   'P 1'
#
loop_
_entity.id
_entity.type
_entity.pdbx_description
1 polymer ?
#
loop_
_entity_poly.entity_id
_entity_poly.type
_entity_poly.pdbx_seq_one_letter_code
_entity_poly.pdbx_strand_id
1 'polypeptide(L)'
;MQKFEIQEYSVAVSKTFNFSLDSTVCVEQILAAFGERDYWMDRLSTFNGIDTLESLEVDPDGSVTAVMVKDVQRGREPSPLAKFFPQNWRVVQREAWHPIDADQVSGDVSIASDGVPGSAAGAALLAPIATGSRLKCAARVEFKVPLVGGQIESVMGRILVQNVTAVQHFTADWITAHRHG
;
A
#
# COMPACT_ATOMS: atom_id res chain seq x y z
N MET A 1 7.97 -28.18 42.63
CA MET A 1 7.66 -28.34 41.21
C MET A 1 7.63 -26.94 40.57
N GLN A 2 8.78 -26.53 40.02
CA GLN A 2 8.95 -25.20 39.40
C GLN A 2 8.27 -25.21 38.05
N LYS A 3 7.24 -24.32 37.88
CA LYS A 3 6.67 -24.00 36.59
C LYS A 3 7.73 -23.22 35.81
N PHE A 4 8.28 -23.80 34.76
CA PHE A 4 9.02 -23.03 33.75
C PHE A 4 7.97 -22.25 32.94
N GLU A 5 7.87 -20.93 33.15
CA GLU A 5 7.25 -20.04 32.23
C GLU A 5 8.14 -19.97 30.97
N ILE A 6 7.65 -20.56 29.91
CA ILE A 6 8.23 -20.37 28.59
C ILE A 6 7.84 -18.95 28.15
N GLN A 7 8.75 -18.02 28.32
CA GLN A 7 8.62 -16.69 27.77
C GLN A 7 8.72 -16.83 26.25
N GLU A 8 7.57 -16.76 25.55
CA GLU A 8 7.53 -16.73 24.10
C GLU A 8 8.24 -15.46 23.63
N TYR A 9 9.46 -15.61 23.16
CA TYR A 9 10.19 -14.55 22.47
C TYR A 9 9.53 -14.33 21.10
N SER A 10 8.67 -13.33 21.02
CA SER A 10 8.19 -12.81 19.74
C SER A 10 9.34 -12.10 19.05
N VAL A 11 9.90 -12.71 18.03
CA VAL A 11 10.92 -12.08 17.18
C VAL A 11 10.20 -11.19 16.17
N ALA A 12 10.44 -9.87 16.23
CA ALA A 12 10.01 -8.97 15.20
C ALA A 12 10.86 -9.18 13.94
N VAL A 13 10.26 -9.65 12.87
CA VAL A 13 10.90 -9.75 11.56
C VAL A 13 10.56 -8.49 10.77
N SER A 14 11.60 -7.76 10.35
CA SER A 14 11.48 -6.56 9.54
C SER A 14 12.25 -6.75 8.26
N LYS A 15 11.62 -6.48 7.11
CA LYS A 15 12.26 -6.54 5.80
C LYS A 15 11.93 -5.33 4.94
N THR A 16 12.95 -4.86 4.22
CA THR A 16 12.82 -3.78 3.24
C THR A 16 12.86 -4.35 1.82
N PHE A 17 11.95 -3.87 0.99
CA PHE A 17 11.85 -4.20 -0.43
C PHE A 17 12.05 -2.93 -1.25
N ASN A 18 12.95 -2.98 -2.23
CA ASN A 18 13.18 -1.88 -3.17
C ASN A 18 12.85 -2.37 -4.56
N PHE A 19 12.03 -1.62 -5.27
CA PHE A 19 11.66 -1.92 -6.66
C PHE A 19 11.26 -0.65 -7.40
N SER A 20 11.18 -0.73 -8.73
CA SER A 20 10.71 0.38 -9.56
C SER A 20 9.79 -0.13 -10.67
N LEU A 21 8.84 0.71 -11.06
CA LEU A 21 7.84 0.42 -12.08
C LEU A 21 7.73 1.62 -13.02
N ASP A 22 7.69 1.36 -14.32
CA ASP A 22 7.50 2.36 -15.36
C ASP A 22 6.03 2.44 -15.77
N SER A 23 5.58 3.64 -16.13
CA SER A 23 4.23 3.93 -16.62
C SER A 23 4.31 4.81 -17.87
N THR A 24 3.34 4.66 -18.75
CA THR A 24 3.18 5.50 -19.95
C THR A 24 2.53 6.85 -19.69
N VAL A 25 2.00 7.07 -18.48
CA VAL A 25 1.40 8.35 -18.08
C VAL A 25 2.41 9.22 -17.33
N CYS A 26 2.31 10.53 -17.47
CA CYS A 26 3.24 11.46 -16.84
C CYS A 26 2.90 11.70 -15.36
N VAL A 27 3.86 12.22 -14.61
CA VAL A 27 3.76 12.49 -13.17
C VAL A 27 2.59 13.41 -12.85
N GLU A 28 2.41 14.49 -13.62
CA GLU A 28 1.34 15.46 -13.43
C GLU A 28 -0.04 14.81 -13.52
N GLN A 29 -0.23 13.92 -14.50
CA GLN A 29 -1.51 13.21 -14.68
C GLN A 29 -1.82 12.24 -13.55
N ILE A 30 -0.78 11.57 -13.02
CA ILE A 30 -0.93 10.69 -11.87
C ILE A 30 -1.31 11.48 -10.63
N LEU A 31 -0.62 12.60 -10.36
CA LEU A 31 -0.94 13.44 -9.21
C LEU A 31 -2.34 14.06 -9.32
N ALA A 32 -2.72 14.50 -10.52
CA ALA A 32 -4.08 14.99 -10.77
C ALA A 32 -5.14 13.93 -10.49
N ALA A 33 -4.93 12.69 -10.96
CA ALA A 33 -5.85 11.58 -10.68
C ALA A 33 -5.95 11.29 -9.18
N PHE A 34 -4.86 11.38 -8.43
CA PHE A 34 -4.88 11.19 -6.97
C PHE A 34 -5.69 12.27 -6.25
N GLY A 35 -5.84 13.46 -6.82
CA GLY A 35 -6.73 14.51 -6.32
C GLY A 35 -8.22 14.23 -6.54
N GLU A 36 -8.57 13.29 -7.40
CA GLU A 36 -9.95 13.00 -7.79
C GLU A 36 -10.59 11.93 -6.90
N ARG A 37 -11.74 12.25 -6.29
CA ARG A 37 -12.46 11.29 -5.45
C ARG A 37 -12.87 10.03 -6.22
N ASP A 38 -13.29 10.19 -7.47
CA ASP A 38 -13.75 9.09 -8.31
C ASP A 38 -12.64 8.09 -8.61
N TYR A 39 -11.39 8.56 -8.76
CA TYR A 39 -10.22 7.67 -8.87
C TYR A 39 -10.10 6.71 -7.68
N TRP A 40 -10.23 7.23 -6.46
CA TRP A 40 -10.12 6.39 -5.26
C TRP A 40 -11.29 5.43 -5.12
N MET A 41 -12.51 5.87 -5.43
CA MET A 41 -13.70 5.03 -5.38
C MET A 41 -13.61 3.88 -6.39
N ASP A 42 -13.18 4.16 -7.62
CA ASP A 42 -12.99 3.14 -8.66
C ASP A 42 -11.85 2.19 -8.31
N ARG A 43 -10.74 2.69 -7.76
CA ARG A 43 -9.63 1.88 -7.28
C ARG A 43 -10.08 0.92 -6.17
N LEU A 44 -10.80 1.40 -5.18
CA LEU A 44 -11.31 0.58 -4.08
C LEU A 44 -12.29 -0.49 -4.57
N SER A 45 -13.19 -0.15 -5.49
CA SER A 45 -14.13 -1.11 -6.07
C SER A 45 -13.44 -2.18 -6.90
N THR A 46 -12.35 -1.84 -7.58
CA THR A 46 -11.62 -2.76 -8.46
C THR A 46 -10.84 -3.81 -7.64
N PHE A 47 -10.20 -3.40 -6.56
CA PHE A 47 -9.27 -4.30 -5.87
C PHE A 47 -9.88 -5.05 -4.69
N ASN A 48 -10.89 -4.55 -4.01
CA ASN A 48 -11.37 -5.25 -2.83
C ASN A 48 -12.85 -5.08 -2.44
N GLY A 49 -13.63 -4.28 -3.09
CA GLY A 49 -15.11 -4.20 -2.92
C GLY A 49 -15.69 -3.93 -1.52
N ILE A 50 -14.86 -3.90 -0.47
CA ILE A 50 -15.23 -3.67 0.93
C ILE A 50 -14.46 -2.49 1.54
N ASP A 51 -13.59 -1.86 0.80
CA ASP A 51 -12.79 -0.76 1.29
C ASP A 51 -13.58 0.55 1.22
N THR A 52 -13.35 1.40 2.18
CA THR A 52 -14.00 2.71 2.29
C THR A 52 -12.96 3.81 2.22
N LEU A 53 -13.19 4.81 1.38
CA LEU A 53 -12.44 6.05 1.41
C LEU A 53 -12.94 6.89 2.59
N GLU A 54 -12.18 6.93 3.68
CA GLU A 54 -12.53 7.66 4.90
C GLU A 54 -12.33 9.16 4.71
N SER A 55 -11.19 9.57 4.14
CA SER A 55 -10.93 10.96 3.78
C SER A 55 -10.08 11.10 2.53
N LEU A 56 -10.27 12.20 1.83
CA LEU A 56 -9.41 12.69 0.75
C LEU A 56 -9.21 14.18 0.96
N GLU A 57 -7.97 14.58 1.14
CA GLU A 57 -7.55 15.96 1.33
C GLU A 57 -6.62 16.36 0.20
N VAL A 58 -6.89 17.51 -0.41
CA VAL A 58 -6.05 18.12 -1.45
C VAL A 58 -5.69 19.51 -0.97
N ASP A 59 -4.42 19.70 -0.69
CA ASP A 59 -3.89 20.97 -0.19
C ASP A 59 -3.62 21.98 -1.31
N PRO A 60 -3.54 23.28 -1.00
CA PRO A 60 -3.27 24.32 -2.00
C PRO A 60 -1.92 24.19 -2.71
N ASP A 61 -0.95 23.50 -2.12
CA ASP A 61 0.35 23.21 -2.72
C ASP A 61 0.32 22.00 -3.69
N GLY A 62 -0.84 21.39 -3.87
CA GLY A 62 -1.05 20.19 -4.70
C GLY A 62 -0.77 18.87 -3.98
N SER A 63 -0.46 18.90 -2.69
CA SER A 63 -0.32 17.67 -1.90
C SER A 63 -1.67 16.97 -1.75
N VAL A 64 -1.65 15.64 -1.82
CA VAL A 64 -2.84 14.79 -1.71
C VAL A 64 -2.65 13.80 -0.57
N THR A 65 -3.63 13.71 0.31
CA THR A 65 -3.68 12.67 1.35
C THR A 65 -4.98 11.90 1.26
N ALA A 66 -4.90 10.59 1.09
CA ALA A 66 -6.04 9.68 1.12
C ALA A 66 -5.93 8.71 2.30
N VAL A 67 -7.02 8.53 3.02
CA VAL A 67 -7.15 7.54 4.09
C VAL A 67 -8.23 6.55 3.69
N MET A 68 -7.85 5.28 3.65
CA MET A 68 -8.70 4.17 3.27
C MET A 68 -8.82 3.18 4.43
N VAL A 69 -9.99 2.64 4.62
CA VAL A 69 -10.28 1.67 5.67
C VAL A 69 -10.82 0.40 5.05
N LYS A 70 -10.28 -0.72 5.50
CA LYS A 70 -10.70 -2.05 5.08
C LYS A 70 -11.08 -2.88 6.31
N ASP A 71 -12.31 -3.34 6.33
CA ASP A 71 -12.77 -4.34 7.30
C ASP A 71 -12.57 -5.73 6.72
N VAL A 72 -11.65 -6.50 7.29
CA VAL A 72 -11.28 -7.82 6.80
C VAL A 72 -11.91 -8.90 7.65
N GLN A 73 -12.53 -9.89 6.98
CA GLN A 73 -13.08 -11.08 7.63
C GLN A 73 -12.20 -12.30 7.30
N ARG A 74 -11.83 -13.04 8.34
CA ARG A 74 -11.08 -14.28 8.19
C ARG A 74 -11.82 -15.26 7.26
N GLY A 75 -11.09 -15.84 6.31
CA GLY A 75 -11.64 -16.81 5.36
C GLY A 75 -12.10 -16.22 4.03
N ARG A 76 -12.16 -14.89 3.88
CA ARG A 76 -12.38 -14.24 2.58
C ARG A 76 -11.08 -13.90 1.86
N GLU A 77 -9.97 -13.78 2.58
CA GLU A 77 -8.65 -13.53 1.99
C GLU A 77 -7.91 -14.86 1.82
N PRO A 78 -7.53 -15.25 0.60
CA PRO A 78 -6.70 -16.42 0.36
C PRO A 78 -5.24 -16.09 0.72
N SER A 79 -4.94 -16.07 2.01
CA SER A 79 -3.59 -15.80 2.50
C SER A 79 -3.07 -16.99 3.31
N PRO A 80 -1.86 -17.47 3.04
CA PRO A 80 -1.21 -18.49 3.88
C PRO A 80 -0.98 -18.01 5.31
N LEU A 81 -1.10 -16.69 5.54
CA LEU A 81 -0.96 -16.05 6.85
C LEU A 81 -2.30 -15.91 7.59
N ALA A 82 -3.44 -16.29 6.98
CA ALA A 82 -4.78 -16.12 7.57
C ALA A 82 -4.92 -16.72 8.96
N LYS A 83 -4.17 -17.77 9.27
CA LYS A 83 -4.17 -18.41 10.61
C LYS A 83 -3.64 -17.52 11.74
N PHE A 84 -2.84 -16.50 11.39
CA PHE A 84 -2.24 -15.58 12.37
C PHE A 84 -3.10 -14.34 12.61
N PHE A 85 -4.18 -14.15 11.84
CA PHE A 85 -5.05 -12.99 11.93
C PHE A 85 -6.30 -13.30 12.76
N PRO A 86 -6.85 -12.30 13.47
CA PRO A 86 -8.16 -12.41 14.14
C PRO A 86 -9.27 -12.81 13.15
N GLN A 87 -10.46 -13.13 13.67
CA GLN A 87 -11.61 -13.42 12.79
C GLN A 87 -12.07 -12.18 12.02
N ASN A 88 -12.00 -11.01 12.67
CA ASN A 88 -12.30 -9.73 12.06
C ASN A 88 -11.21 -8.75 12.50
N TRP A 89 -10.69 -7.97 11.56
CA TRP A 89 -9.75 -6.89 11.87
C TRP A 89 -9.94 -5.72 10.92
N ARG A 90 -9.54 -4.55 11.38
CA ARG A 90 -9.60 -3.32 10.60
C ARG A 90 -8.21 -2.92 10.17
N VAL A 91 -8.05 -2.63 8.90
CA VAL A 91 -6.81 -2.12 8.31
C VAL A 91 -7.04 -0.67 7.92
N VAL A 92 -6.14 0.21 8.32
CA VAL A 92 -6.11 1.61 7.89
C VAL A 92 -4.88 1.80 7.01
N GLN A 93 -5.11 2.24 5.78
CA GLN A 93 -4.08 2.62 4.83
C GLN A 93 -4.13 4.12 4.61
N ARG A 94 -3.01 4.80 4.81
CA ARG A 94 -2.83 6.21 4.49
C ARG A 94 -1.80 6.34 3.37
N GLU A 95 -2.15 7.09 2.34
CA GLU A 95 -1.25 7.50 1.27
C GLU A 95 -1.17 9.03 1.25
N ALA A 96 0.04 9.56 1.28
CA ALA A 96 0.30 10.98 1.17
C ALA A 96 1.28 11.23 0.02
N TRP A 97 0.94 12.13 -0.88
CA TRP A 97 1.70 12.45 -2.07
C TRP A 97 1.99 13.94 -2.12
N HIS A 98 3.27 14.32 -2.21
CA HIS A 98 3.73 15.69 -2.10
C HIS A 98 4.60 16.07 -3.30
N PRO A 99 4.24 17.11 -4.06
CA PRO A 99 5.15 17.70 -5.04
C PRO A 99 6.47 18.11 -4.36
N ILE A 100 7.61 17.66 -4.91
CA ILE A 100 8.94 18.07 -4.42
C ILE A 100 9.45 19.23 -5.25
N ASP A 101 9.20 19.18 -6.55
CA ASP A 101 9.58 20.19 -7.53
C ASP A 101 8.56 20.18 -8.70
N ALA A 102 8.93 20.75 -9.84
CA ALA A 102 8.03 20.92 -10.99
C ALA A 102 7.53 19.60 -11.59
N ASP A 103 8.28 18.50 -11.44
CA ASP A 103 8.03 17.25 -12.12
C ASP A 103 8.25 15.98 -11.29
N GLN A 104 8.54 16.14 -9.99
CA GLN A 104 8.73 15.02 -9.07
C GLN A 104 7.77 15.08 -7.89
N VAL A 105 7.31 13.90 -7.48
CA VAL A 105 6.39 13.73 -6.34
C VAL A 105 6.92 12.67 -5.41
N SER A 106 7.02 12.99 -4.12
CA SER A 106 7.28 12.01 -3.07
C SER A 106 5.97 11.40 -2.58
N GLY A 107 6.00 10.13 -2.25
CA GLY A 107 4.88 9.41 -1.67
C GLY A 107 5.26 8.74 -0.36
N ASP A 108 4.38 8.82 0.64
CA ASP A 108 4.48 8.10 1.89
C ASP A 108 3.23 7.24 2.07
N VAL A 109 3.43 5.94 2.25
CA VAL A 109 2.34 4.98 2.45
C VAL A 109 2.53 4.30 3.79
N SER A 110 1.48 4.26 4.59
CA SER A 110 1.46 3.50 5.84
C SER A 110 0.24 2.61 5.91
N ILE A 111 0.44 1.40 6.42
CA ILE A 111 -0.61 0.42 6.66
C ILE A 111 -0.50 -0.03 8.11
N ALA A 112 -1.55 0.22 8.86
CA ALA A 112 -1.68 -0.21 10.25
C ALA A 112 -2.97 -1.00 10.46
N SER A 113 -2.96 -1.87 11.44
CA SER A 113 -4.09 -2.73 11.71
C SER A 113 -4.24 -2.98 13.21
N ASP A 114 -5.46 -2.86 13.70
CA ASP A 114 -5.78 -3.18 15.09
C ASP A 114 -5.86 -4.70 15.29
N GLY A 115 -5.12 -5.19 16.29
CA GLY A 115 -5.14 -6.61 16.69
C GLY A 115 -4.33 -7.55 15.80
N VAL A 116 -3.66 -7.04 14.76
CA VAL A 116 -2.74 -7.81 13.92
C VAL A 116 -1.30 -7.48 14.29
N PRO A 117 -0.43 -8.47 14.52
CA PRO A 117 0.96 -8.24 14.89
C PRO A 117 1.82 -7.85 13.68
N GLY A 118 1.43 -6.81 12.93
CA GLY A 118 2.16 -6.37 11.76
C GLY A 118 1.80 -4.96 11.31
N SER A 119 2.75 -4.34 10.62
CA SER A 119 2.59 -3.04 9.98
C SER A 119 3.42 -2.98 8.69
N ALA A 120 3.07 -2.07 7.80
CA ALA A 120 3.87 -1.76 6.63
C ALA A 120 3.98 -0.24 6.47
N ALA A 121 5.15 0.20 6.03
CA ALA A 121 5.38 1.57 5.63
C ALA A 121 6.23 1.60 4.37
N GLY A 122 6.00 2.57 3.50
CA GLY A 122 6.76 2.73 2.27
C GLY A 122 6.97 4.18 1.93
N ALA A 123 8.14 4.46 1.34
CA ALA A 123 8.43 5.71 0.68
C ALA A 123 8.46 5.46 -0.84
N ALA A 124 7.97 6.42 -1.59
CA ALA A 124 7.93 6.37 -3.04
C ALA A 124 8.47 7.68 -3.63
N LEU A 125 9.07 7.57 -4.81
CA LEU A 125 9.42 8.71 -5.64
C LEU A 125 8.85 8.48 -7.04
N LEU A 126 7.99 9.37 -7.47
CA LEU A 126 7.47 9.41 -8.82
C LEU A 126 8.23 10.49 -9.61
N ALA A 127 8.91 10.11 -10.67
CA ALA A 127 9.75 10.98 -11.46
C ALA A 127 9.53 10.75 -12.97
N PRO A 128 9.75 11.76 -13.83
CA PRO A 128 9.58 11.61 -15.27
C PRO A 128 10.65 10.70 -15.88
N ILE A 129 10.27 10.01 -16.95
CA ILE A 129 11.15 9.33 -17.89
C ILE A 129 10.74 9.71 -19.32
N ALA A 130 11.55 9.38 -20.31
CA ALA A 130 11.28 9.74 -21.71
C ALA A 130 9.92 9.28 -22.24
N THR A 131 9.37 8.18 -21.71
CA THR A 131 8.12 7.56 -22.17
C THR A 131 6.94 7.70 -21.19
N GLY A 132 7.08 8.53 -20.14
CA GLY A 132 6.05 8.70 -19.11
C GLY A 132 6.65 8.97 -17.74
N SER A 133 6.44 8.08 -16.79
CA SER A 133 6.95 8.22 -15.42
C SER A 133 7.51 6.91 -14.88
N ARG A 134 8.34 7.04 -13.83
CA ARG A 134 8.88 5.93 -13.05
C ARG A 134 8.55 6.11 -11.59
N LEU A 135 7.94 5.11 -10.99
CA LEU A 135 7.71 4.99 -9.56
C LEU A 135 8.85 4.15 -8.95
N LYS A 136 9.63 4.73 -8.06
CA LYS A 136 10.60 4.01 -7.23
C LYS A 136 10.01 3.84 -5.84
N CYS A 137 10.04 2.62 -5.31
CA CYS A 137 9.46 2.29 -4.01
C CYS A 137 10.52 1.67 -3.10
N ALA A 138 10.49 2.09 -1.84
CA ALA A 138 11.18 1.45 -0.72
C ALA A 138 10.13 1.14 0.34
N ALA A 139 9.80 -0.14 0.53
CA ALA A 139 8.76 -0.56 1.46
C ALA A 139 9.35 -1.42 2.57
N ARG A 140 8.94 -1.15 3.80
CA ARG A 140 9.30 -1.92 5.00
C ARG A 140 8.05 -2.58 5.55
N VAL A 141 8.15 -3.88 5.77
CA VAL A 141 7.10 -4.70 6.38
C VAL A 141 7.63 -5.28 7.68
N GLU A 142 6.85 -5.18 8.74
CA GLU A 142 7.17 -5.74 10.05
C GLU A 142 6.10 -6.74 10.47
N PHE A 143 6.53 -7.90 10.92
CA PHE A 143 5.67 -8.91 11.54
C PHE A 143 6.23 -9.37 12.88
N LYS A 144 5.37 -9.43 13.88
CA LYS A 144 5.66 -10.00 15.19
C LYS A 144 5.00 -11.37 15.26
N VAL A 145 5.62 -12.38 14.68
CA VAL A 145 5.12 -13.77 14.73
C VAL A 145 6.16 -14.68 15.35
N PRO A 146 5.77 -15.64 16.19
CA PRO A 146 6.70 -16.63 16.70
C PRO A 146 7.18 -17.51 15.54
N LEU A 147 8.50 -17.51 15.34
CA LEU A 147 9.30 -18.46 14.53
C LEU A 147 8.60 -19.06 13.29
N VAL A 148 8.37 -18.28 12.28
CA VAL A 148 8.01 -18.80 10.97
C VAL A 148 9.04 -18.29 9.97
N GLY A 149 9.96 -19.17 9.59
CA GLY A 149 11.19 -18.88 8.85
C GLY A 149 11.03 -18.10 7.56
N GLY A 150 12.14 -17.75 6.92
CA GLY A 150 12.35 -16.87 5.76
C GLY A 150 11.45 -17.04 4.53
N GLN A 151 10.51 -17.99 4.52
CA GLN A 151 9.52 -18.14 3.46
C GLN A 151 8.44 -17.04 3.48
N ILE A 152 8.08 -16.51 4.67
CA ILE A 152 7.07 -15.45 4.79
C ILE A 152 7.55 -14.17 4.11
N GLU A 153 8.80 -13.83 4.26
CA GLU A 153 9.41 -12.64 3.68
C GLU A 153 9.33 -12.65 2.14
N SER A 154 9.60 -13.79 1.51
CA SER A 154 9.56 -13.93 0.05
C SER A 154 8.13 -13.84 -0.49
N VAL A 155 7.15 -14.38 0.26
CA VAL A 155 5.73 -14.28 -0.08
C VAL A 155 5.26 -12.85 0.03
N MET A 156 5.61 -12.15 1.11
CA MET A 156 5.22 -10.74 1.34
C MET A 156 5.78 -9.80 0.28
N GLY A 157 7.06 -9.97 -0.08
CA GLY A 157 7.67 -9.17 -1.14
C GLY A 157 6.99 -9.34 -2.49
N ARG A 158 6.62 -10.57 -2.87
CA ARG A 158 5.89 -10.84 -4.11
C ARG A 158 4.49 -10.20 -4.09
N ILE A 159 3.75 -10.37 -3.01
CA ILE A 159 2.41 -9.77 -2.85
C ILE A 159 2.49 -8.25 -2.96
N LEU A 160 3.46 -7.63 -2.29
CA LEU A 160 3.66 -6.19 -2.33
C LEU A 160 3.93 -5.70 -3.76
N VAL A 161 4.90 -6.29 -4.47
CA VAL A 161 5.23 -5.91 -5.85
C VAL A 161 4.04 -6.13 -6.78
N GLN A 162 3.34 -7.25 -6.66
CA GLN A 162 2.15 -7.52 -7.45
C GLN A 162 1.03 -6.50 -7.22
N ASN A 163 0.76 -6.14 -5.96
CA ASN A 163 -0.26 -5.17 -5.62
C ASN A 163 0.08 -3.77 -6.16
N VAL A 164 1.31 -3.30 -5.95
CA VAL A 164 1.73 -1.97 -6.45
C VAL A 164 1.73 -1.95 -7.98
N THR A 165 2.16 -3.03 -8.64
CA THR A 165 2.09 -3.15 -10.10
C THR A 165 0.65 -3.08 -10.61
N ALA A 166 -0.27 -3.80 -9.97
CA ALA A 166 -1.68 -3.78 -10.34
C ALA A 166 -2.30 -2.39 -10.17
N VAL A 167 -2.00 -1.70 -9.05
CA VAL A 167 -2.46 -0.32 -8.82
C VAL A 167 -1.89 0.63 -9.87
N GLN A 168 -0.63 0.48 -10.27
CA GLN A 168 -0.03 1.35 -11.28
C GLN A 168 -0.66 1.15 -12.66
N HIS A 169 -0.93 -0.08 -13.07
CA HIS A 169 -1.66 -0.38 -14.31
C HIS A 169 -3.07 0.22 -14.26
N PHE A 170 -3.80 -0.02 -13.18
CA PHE A 170 -5.12 0.60 -12.98
C PHE A 170 -5.07 2.12 -13.12
N THR A 171 -4.08 2.77 -12.50
CA THR A 171 -3.91 4.23 -12.56
C THR A 171 -3.72 4.71 -14.00
N ALA A 172 -2.88 4.04 -14.78
CA ALA A 172 -2.66 4.38 -16.18
C ALA A 172 -3.91 4.19 -17.04
N ASP A 173 -4.63 3.09 -16.84
CA ASP A 173 -5.88 2.79 -17.54
C ASP A 173 -6.98 3.80 -17.17
N TRP A 174 -7.13 4.11 -15.88
CA TRP A 174 -8.08 5.08 -15.39
C TRP A 174 -7.84 6.48 -16.00
N ILE A 175 -6.59 6.96 -15.97
CA ILE A 175 -6.20 8.24 -16.58
C ILE A 175 -6.52 8.24 -18.08
N THR A 176 -6.21 7.16 -18.77
CA THR A 176 -6.46 7.03 -20.21
C THR A 176 -7.95 7.09 -20.53
N ALA A 177 -8.78 6.43 -19.72
CA ALA A 177 -10.23 6.42 -19.89
C ALA A 177 -10.87 7.79 -19.61
N HIS A 178 -10.32 8.59 -18.69
CA HIS A 178 -10.86 9.89 -18.26
C HIS A 178 -10.23 11.10 -18.97
N ARG A 179 -9.30 10.89 -19.91
CA ARG A 179 -8.66 11.97 -20.70
C ARG A 179 -9.58 12.67 -21.70
N HIS A 180 -10.80 12.18 -21.91
CA HIS A 180 -11.71 12.65 -22.96
C HIS A 180 -12.96 13.35 -22.40
N GLY A 181 -12.88 13.86 -21.16
CA GLY A 181 -13.92 14.66 -20.52
C GLY A 181 -13.60 16.15 -20.51
#